data_95b448bf4056be5ccb92fdec2cb36084
#
_entry.id   95b448bf4056be5ccb92fdec2cb36084
#
_cell.length_a   1.000
_cell.length_b   1.000
_cell.length_c   1.000
_cell.angle_alpha   90.00
_cell.angle_beta   90.00
_cell.angle_gamma   90.00
#
_symmetry.space_group_name_H-M   'P 1'
#
loop_
_entity.id
_entity.type
_entity.pdbx_description
1 polymer ?
#
loop_
_entity_poly.entity_id
_entity_poly.type
_entity_poly.pdbx_seq_one_letter_code
_entity_poly.pdbx_strand_id
1 'polypeptide(L)'
;MLARKSSSRPKEDLRQDPQEELLFGGMARWGGLDLFGPNYMTSAYRKDGEIRIHVEPSNIRHPENPTIVRFAEFPIIRSFFFWSRLLMQVIGSVWTLVFFAASMAVLWLFVSLMEFGSGTGESGGFTDILFGFFAEFPIVPLLVLFFAAMKFTSIGRYHGAEHKAVAAYEKHGEVTLDNAKRADRIHPRCGTNILAYIMLAALLDPLIDAWWYAIVQFILISEAWFVFGKSRSSIAVGNFLQRYFTTTEPGRAELEVAVESINTLIRAEREGKVNEPLVTAPARF
;
A
#
# COMPACT_ATOMS: atom_id res chain seq x y z
N MET A 1 50.04 40.32 -13.49
CA MET A 1 48.77 40.83 -12.98
C MET A 1 47.68 40.41 -13.96
N LEU A 2 47.10 39.21 -13.77
CA LEU A 2 46.08 38.63 -14.65
C LEU A 2 44.87 38.32 -13.77
N ALA A 3 43.83 39.10 -13.96
CA ALA A 3 42.57 38.97 -13.22
C ALA A 3 41.80 37.73 -13.69
N ARG A 4 41.57 36.79 -12.81
CA ARG A 4 40.73 35.62 -13.00
C ARG A 4 39.25 36.05 -12.93
N LYS A 5 38.58 36.11 -14.08
CA LYS A 5 37.13 36.27 -14.16
C LYS A 5 36.46 35.04 -13.56
N SER A 6 35.82 35.17 -12.42
CA SER A 6 34.92 34.21 -11.86
C SER A 6 33.66 34.18 -12.71
N SER A 7 33.49 33.11 -13.48
CA SER A 7 32.27 32.78 -14.17
C SER A 7 31.31 32.14 -13.13
N SER A 8 30.43 32.93 -12.58
CA SER A 8 29.27 32.43 -11.85
C SER A 8 28.31 31.80 -12.87
N ARG A 9 28.29 30.47 -12.95
CA ARG A 9 27.18 29.76 -13.59
C ARG A 9 25.90 30.14 -12.88
N PRO A 10 24.80 30.44 -13.58
CA PRO A 10 23.49 30.57 -12.97
C PRO A 10 23.20 29.23 -12.29
N LYS A 11 22.71 29.28 -11.05
CA LYS A 11 22.06 28.13 -10.41
C LYS A 11 20.91 27.79 -11.34
N GLU A 12 21.08 26.72 -12.11
CA GLU A 12 20.00 26.07 -12.83
C GLU A 12 18.99 25.70 -11.78
N ASP A 13 17.87 26.39 -11.81
CA ASP A 13 16.69 26.13 -11.03
C ASP A 13 16.32 24.68 -11.35
N LEU A 14 16.68 23.76 -10.46
CA LEU A 14 16.23 22.36 -10.50
C LEU A 14 14.71 22.43 -10.31
N ARG A 15 14.00 22.75 -11.36
CA ARG A 15 12.58 22.47 -11.48
C ARG A 15 12.46 20.97 -11.23
N GLN A 16 12.02 20.63 -10.05
CA GLN A 16 11.58 19.31 -9.71
C GLN A 16 10.69 18.86 -10.87
N ASP A 17 11.01 17.70 -11.42
CA ASP A 17 10.25 17.16 -12.55
C ASP A 17 8.78 17.02 -12.07
N PRO A 18 7.82 17.73 -12.69
CA PRO A 18 6.42 17.70 -12.27
C PRO A 18 5.82 16.29 -12.25
N GLN A 19 6.54 15.32 -12.82
CA GLN A 19 6.10 13.93 -12.95
C GLN A 19 6.35 13.10 -11.69
N GLU A 20 7.38 13.43 -10.87
CA GLU A 20 7.64 12.69 -9.61
C GLU A 20 6.70 13.08 -8.46
N GLU A 21 6.11 14.26 -8.49
CA GLU A 21 5.25 14.76 -7.41
C GLU A 21 3.79 14.30 -7.51
N LEU A 22 3.32 13.77 -8.65
CA LEU A 22 1.91 13.53 -8.88
C LEU A 22 1.34 12.29 -8.19
N LEU A 23 2.13 11.27 -7.85
CA LEU A 23 1.61 10.01 -7.34
C LEU A 23 2.22 9.63 -5.99
N PHE A 24 1.43 9.70 -4.94
CA PHE A 24 1.81 9.16 -3.62
C PHE A 24 1.70 7.64 -3.54
N GLY A 25 0.81 7.06 -4.31
CA GLY A 25 0.54 5.65 -4.32
C GLY A 25 -0.89 5.32 -4.65
N GLY A 26 -1.24 4.06 -4.52
CA GLY A 26 -2.59 3.58 -4.70
C GLY A 26 -2.94 2.51 -3.69
N MET A 27 -4.21 2.14 -3.68
CA MET A 27 -4.74 1.07 -2.88
C MET A 27 -5.74 0.26 -3.70
N ALA A 28 -5.41 -0.99 -3.95
CA ALA A 28 -6.34 -1.92 -4.55
C ALA A 28 -7.43 -2.33 -3.54
N ARG A 29 -8.65 -2.43 -4.02
CA ARG A 29 -9.80 -2.91 -3.25
C ARG A 29 -10.60 -3.95 -4.01
N TRP A 30 -11.59 -4.51 -3.37
CA TRP A 30 -12.50 -5.43 -4.03
C TRP A 30 -13.25 -4.74 -5.17
N GLY A 31 -13.00 -5.19 -6.40
CA GLY A 31 -13.67 -4.67 -7.59
C GLY A 31 -13.19 -3.34 -8.13
N GLY A 32 -12.10 -2.75 -7.58
CA GLY A 32 -11.58 -1.46 -8.01
C GLY A 32 -10.25 -1.08 -7.40
N LEU A 33 -9.87 0.18 -7.56
CA LEU A 33 -8.67 0.77 -6.98
C LEU A 33 -8.86 2.25 -6.69
N ASP A 34 -8.07 2.75 -5.75
CA ASP A 34 -7.97 4.16 -5.42
C ASP A 34 -6.54 4.62 -5.69
N LEU A 35 -6.38 5.79 -6.33
CA LEU A 35 -5.08 6.43 -6.55
C LEU A 35 -5.04 7.77 -5.83
N PHE A 36 -3.89 8.09 -5.24
CA PHE A 36 -3.68 9.27 -4.44
C PHE A 36 -2.64 10.17 -5.08
N GLY A 37 -3.03 11.37 -5.42
CA GLY A 37 -2.15 12.46 -5.85
C GLY A 37 -1.93 13.49 -4.73
N PRO A 38 -1.16 14.55 -5.01
CA PRO A 38 -0.89 15.63 -4.06
C PRO A 38 -2.16 16.35 -3.58
N ASN A 39 -3.09 16.66 -4.50
CA ASN A 39 -4.28 17.45 -4.22
C ASN A 39 -5.59 16.66 -4.37
N TYR A 40 -5.57 15.63 -5.20
CA TYR A 40 -6.75 14.84 -5.53
C TYR A 40 -6.51 13.35 -5.34
N MET A 41 -7.61 12.62 -5.19
CA MET A 41 -7.63 11.17 -5.25
C MET A 41 -8.71 10.71 -6.23
N THR A 42 -8.50 9.56 -6.84
CA THR A 42 -9.49 8.90 -7.69
C THR A 42 -9.86 7.56 -7.11
N SER A 43 -11.16 7.25 -7.15
CA SER A 43 -11.73 5.97 -6.77
C SER A 43 -12.40 5.37 -8.01
N ALA A 44 -11.82 4.31 -8.56
CA ALA A 44 -12.22 3.73 -9.83
C ALA A 44 -12.64 2.28 -9.71
N TYR A 45 -13.73 1.93 -10.38
CA TYR A 45 -14.27 0.56 -10.40
C TYR A 45 -15.09 0.34 -11.68
N ARG A 46 -15.32 -0.93 -12.01
CA ARG A 46 -16.23 -1.30 -13.11
C ARG A 46 -17.57 -1.75 -12.56
N LYS A 47 -18.67 -1.17 -13.08
CA LYS A 47 -20.05 -1.55 -12.78
C LYS A 47 -20.85 -1.60 -14.07
N ASP A 48 -21.61 -2.67 -14.29
CA ASP A 48 -22.49 -2.84 -15.45
C ASP A 48 -21.77 -2.67 -16.80
N GLY A 49 -20.49 -3.09 -16.88
CA GLY A 49 -19.64 -2.94 -18.07
C GLY A 49 -18.95 -1.58 -18.21
N GLU A 50 -19.38 -0.56 -17.47
CA GLU A 50 -18.86 0.80 -17.52
C GLU A 50 -17.80 1.04 -16.44
N ILE A 51 -16.80 1.86 -16.76
CA ILE A 51 -15.81 2.34 -15.78
C ILE A 51 -16.40 3.60 -15.12
N ARG A 52 -16.48 3.58 -13.80
CA ARG A 52 -16.90 4.71 -12.98
C ARG A 52 -15.73 5.20 -12.17
N ILE A 53 -15.49 6.51 -12.22
CA ILE A 53 -14.40 7.17 -11.51
C ILE A 53 -14.98 8.35 -10.74
N HIS A 54 -14.70 8.36 -9.45
CA HIS A 54 -14.96 9.47 -8.56
C HIS A 54 -13.65 10.19 -8.28
N VAL A 55 -13.67 11.52 -8.39
CA VAL A 55 -12.52 12.36 -8.06
C VAL A 55 -12.87 13.17 -6.83
N GLU A 56 -12.03 13.12 -5.83
CA GLU A 56 -12.22 13.82 -4.56
C GLU A 56 -10.93 14.54 -4.16
N PRO A 57 -11.00 15.59 -3.32
CA PRO A 57 -9.80 16.17 -2.73
C PRO A 57 -9.02 15.10 -1.94
N SER A 58 -7.71 15.08 -2.09
CA SER A 58 -6.86 14.15 -1.38
C SER A 58 -6.93 14.36 0.13
N ASN A 59 -7.22 13.30 0.86
CA ASN A 59 -7.17 13.32 2.32
C ASN A 59 -5.72 13.30 2.86
N ILE A 60 -4.75 13.10 1.97
CA ILE A 60 -3.32 13.06 2.29
C ILE A 60 -2.75 14.47 2.14
N ARG A 61 -3.17 15.40 3.00
CA ARG A 61 -2.53 16.71 3.03
C ARG A 61 -1.18 16.61 3.73
N HIS A 62 -0.13 17.05 3.04
CA HIS A 62 1.12 17.32 3.73
C HIS A 62 0.93 18.52 4.65
N PRO A 63 1.44 18.47 5.90
CA PRO A 63 1.43 19.64 6.75
C PRO A 63 2.24 20.74 6.06
N GLU A 64 1.63 21.88 5.80
CA GLU A 64 2.27 23.04 5.18
C GLU A 64 3.27 23.72 6.15
N ASN A 65 3.11 23.48 7.44
CA ASN A 65 3.95 24.08 8.47
C ASN A 65 5.32 23.36 8.52
N PRO A 66 6.43 24.05 8.20
CA PRO A 66 7.76 23.44 8.16
C PRO A 66 8.22 22.90 9.52
N THR A 67 7.70 23.44 10.62
CA THR A 67 7.99 22.95 11.96
C THR A 67 7.35 21.58 12.19
N ILE A 68 6.09 21.40 11.76
CA ILE A 68 5.39 20.11 11.86
C ILE A 68 6.08 19.07 10.97
N VAL A 69 6.51 19.44 9.76
CA VAL A 69 7.26 18.56 8.86
C VAL A 69 8.55 18.07 9.54
N ARG A 70 9.32 18.98 10.12
CA ARG A 70 10.55 18.61 10.86
C ARG A 70 10.28 17.69 12.03
N PHE A 71 9.24 17.96 12.82
CA PHE A 71 8.84 17.07 13.92
C PHE A 71 8.41 15.69 13.42
N ALA A 72 7.70 15.63 12.29
CA ALA A 72 7.27 14.37 11.69
C ALA A 72 8.44 13.53 11.13
N GLU A 73 9.63 14.08 10.98
CA GLU A 73 10.84 13.36 10.55
C GLU A 73 11.62 12.70 11.70
N PHE A 74 11.36 13.09 12.95
CA PHE A 74 12.05 12.49 14.09
C PHE A 74 11.67 11.00 14.26
N PRO A 75 12.65 10.14 14.55
CA PRO A 75 12.40 8.73 14.91
C PRO A 75 11.30 8.64 15.98
N ILE A 76 10.52 7.57 15.95
CA ILE A 76 9.35 7.33 16.82
C ILE A 76 8.17 8.25 16.44
N ILE A 77 8.37 9.57 16.30
CA ILE A 77 7.31 10.50 15.92
C ILE A 77 6.84 10.22 14.49
N ARG A 78 7.77 10.01 13.55
CA ARG A 78 7.44 9.64 12.17
C ARG A 78 6.68 8.30 12.10
N SER A 79 7.01 7.35 12.99
CA SER A 79 6.29 6.08 13.10
C SER A 79 4.85 6.29 13.52
N PHE A 80 4.60 7.14 14.52
CA PHE A 80 3.26 7.51 14.95
C PHE A 80 2.46 8.19 13.82
N PHE A 81 3.06 9.13 13.09
CA PHE A 81 2.42 9.77 11.93
C PHE A 81 2.16 8.77 10.81
N PHE A 82 3.07 7.86 10.54
CA PHE A 82 2.90 6.83 9.54
C PHE A 82 1.70 5.92 9.85
N TRP A 83 1.63 5.36 11.06
CA TRP A 83 0.55 4.48 11.46
C TRP A 83 -0.79 5.20 11.57
N SER A 84 -0.82 6.43 12.07
CA SER A 84 -2.05 7.22 12.13
C SER A 84 -2.59 7.54 10.73
N ARG A 85 -1.72 7.85 9.76
CA ARG A 85 -2.11 8.05 8.36
C ARG A 85 -2.65 6.76 7.75
N LEU A 86 -1.93 5.66 7.92
CA LEU A 86 -2.37 4.35 7.43
C LEU A 86 -3.73 3.98 8.03
N LEU A 87 -3.90 4.19 9.32
CA LEU A 87 -5.16 3.94 10.02
C LEU A 87 -6.28 4.83 9.46
N MET A 88 -6.04 6.13 9.26
CA MET A 88 -7.04 7.04 8.67
C MET A 88 -7.42 6.66 7.25
N GLN A 89 -6.50 6.16 6.43
CA GLN A 89 -6.81 5.65 5.10
C GLN A 89 -7.70 4.39 5.16
N VAL A 90 -7.43 3.51 6.10
CA VAL A 90 -8.20 2.27 6.29
C VAL A 90 -9.56 2.55 6.93
N ILE A 91 -9.63 3.49 7.87
CA ILE A 91 -10.86 3.83 8.62
C ILE A 91 -11.83 4.71 7.80
N GLY A 92 -11.48 5.18 6.63
CA GLY A 92 -12.30 6.07 5.78
C GLY A 92 -13.74 5.57 5.49
N SER A 93 -14.10 4.36 5.96
CA SER A 93 -15.45 3.80 5.91
C SER A 93 -15.80 3.08 7.21
N VAL A 94 -17.01 3.31 7.71
CA VAL A 94 -17.59 2.55 8.86
C VAL A 94 -17.56 1.05 8.58
N TRP A 95 -17.76 0.63 7.34
CA TRP A 95 -17.69 -0.78 6.94
C TRP A 95 -16.29 -1.38 7.11
N THR A 96 -15.24 -0.60 6.90
CA THR A 96 -13.87 -1.06 7.15
C THR A 96 -13.61 -1.28 8.63
N LEU A 97 -14.15 -0.41 9.50
CA LEU A 97 -14.11 -0.61 10.96
C LEU A 97 -14.87 -1.87 11.38
N VAL A 98 -16.06 -2.07 10.82
CA VAL A 98 -16.88 -3.28 11.09
C VAL A 98 -16.12 -4.53 10.61
N PHE A 99 -15.54 -4.50 9.43
CA PHE A 99 -14.73 -5.60 8.91
C PHE A 99 -13.51 -5.89 9.78
N PHE A 100 -12.79 -4.84 10.21
CA PHE A 100 -11.64 -4.99 11.10
C PHE A 100 -12.04 -5.57 12.47
N ALA A 101 -13.11 -5.04 13.07
CA ALA A 101 -13.64 -5.54 14.34
C ALA A 101 -14.12 -7.00 14.22
N ALA A 102 -14.81 -7.34 13.13
CA ALA A 102 -15.23 -8.71 12.85
C ALA A 102 -14.04 -9.64 12.66
N SER A 103 -12.98 -9.19 11.95
CA SER A 103 -11.74 -9.97 11.77
C SER A 103 -11.03 -10.20 13.10
N MET A 104 -11.00 -9.20 13.98
CA MET A 104 -10.44 -9.34 15.32
C MET A 104 -11.29 -10.29 16.19
N ALA A 105 -12.61 -10.21 16.11
CA ALA A 105 -13.50 -11.12 16.84
C ALA A 105 -13.35 -12.58 16.34
N VAL A 106 -13.23 -12.78 15.03
CA VAL A 106 -12.98 -14.11 14.45
C VAL A 106 -11.62 -14.64 14.88
N LEU A 107 -10.59 -13.81 14.87
CA LEU A 107 -9.26 -14.19 15.35
C LEU A 107 -9.29 -14.55 16.84
N TRP A 108 -9.93 -13.71 17.65
CA TRP A 108 -10.08 -13.97 19.09
C TRP A 108 -10.86 -15.28 19.35
N LEU A 109 -11.98 -15.50 18.65
CA LEU A 109 -12.74 -16.74 18.73
C LEU A 109 -11.90 -17.93 18.29
N PHE A 110 -11.12 -17.80 17.21
CA PHE A 110 -10.24 -18.84 16.72
C PHE A 110 -9.19 -19.21 17.77
N VAL A 111 -8.50 -18.22 18.35
CA VAL A 111 -7.50 -18.44 19.42
C VAL A 111 -8.17 -19.09 20.64
N SER A 112 -9.34 -18.59 21.09
CA SER A 112 -10.07 -19.15 22.23
C SER A 112 -10.52 -20.59 22.00
N LEU A 113 -10.97 -20.93 20.78
CA LEU A 113 -11.30 -22.32 20.41
C LEU A 113 -10.06 -23.21 20.38
N MET A 114 -8.92 -22.66 19.98
CA MET A 114 -7.64 -23.35 20.01
C MET A 114 -7.17 -23.67 21.42
N GLU A 115 -7.25 -22.68 22.33
CA GLU A 115 -6.94 -22.88 23.75
C GLU A 115 -7.87 -23.91 24.41
N PHE A 116 -9.16 -23.87 24.09
CA PHE A 116 -10.13 -24.85 24.59
C PHE A 116 -9.85 -26.26 24.05
N GLY A 117 -9.50 -26.37 22.76
CA GLY A 117 -9.18 -27.66 22.12
C GLY A 117 -7.89 -28.29 22.65
N SER A 118 -6.90 -27.49 23.01
CA SER A 118 -5.61 -27.97 23.56
C SER A 118 -5.74 -28.49 25.01
N GLY A 119 -6.80 -28.12 25.74
CA GLY A 119 -7.03 -28.52 27.13
C GLY A 119 -7.77 -29.85 27.34
N THR A 120 -8.27 -30.51 26.30
CA THR A 120 -9.27 -31.60 26.45
C THR A 120 -8.75 -33.04 26.25
N GLY A 121 -7.44 -33.28 26.11
CA GLY A 121 -7.05 -34.68 26.07
C GLY A 121 -5.68 -35.05 25.55
N GLU A 122 -5.25 -36.19 26.01
CA GLU A 122 -4.07 -36.99 25.73
C GLU A 122 -3.68 -37.18 24.26
N SER A 123 -3.43 -36.13 23.52
CA SER A 123 -3.02 -36.32 22.14
C SER A 123 -1.85 -35.43 21.75
N GLY A 124 -0.63 -35.92 21.81
CA GLY A 124 0.51 -35.36 21.11
C GLY A 124 0.38 -35.53 19.58
N GLY A 125 -0.82 -35.23 19.04
CA GLY A 125 -1.11 -35.36 17.62
C GLY A 125 -0.68 -34.16 16.81
N PHE A 126 -0.73 -34.29 15.47
CA PHE A 126 -0.43 -33.19 14.54
C PHE A 126 -1.25 -31.91 14.82
N THR A 127 -2.48 -32.08 15.29
CA THR A 127 -3.37 -30.97 15.68
C THR A 127 -2.82 -30.14 16.82
N ASP A 128 -2.24 -30.75 17.85
CA ASP A 128 -1.68 -30.04 19.00
C ASP A 128 -0.43 -29.26 18.64
N ILE A 129 0.40 -29.83 17.76
CA ILE A 129 1.57 -29.13 17.21
C ILE A 129 1.12 -27.91 16.40
N LEU A 130 0.08 -28.06 15.55
CA LEU A 130 -0.44 -26.97 14.73
C LEU A 130 -1.09 -25.87 15.59
N PHE A 131 -1.83 -26.26 16.64
CA PHE A 131 -2.46 -25.32 17.56
C PHE A 131 -1.41 -24.59 18.40
N GLY A 132 -0.43 -25.27 18.93
CA GLY A 132 0.70 -24.67 19.63
C GLY A 132 1.44 -23.67 18.74
N PHE A 133 1.69 -24.02 17.49
CA PHE A 133 2.31 -23.10 16.55
C PHE A 133 1.48 -21.82 16.31
N PHE A 134 0.18 -21.93 16.11
CA PHE A 134 -0.67 -20.74 15.91
C PHE A 134 -0.88 -19.93 17.18
N ALA A 135 -0.81 -20.54 18.37
CA ALA A 135 -0.82 -19.82 19.64
C ALA A 135 0.45 -18.98 19.82
N GLU A 136 1.61 -19.52 19.46
CA GLU A 136 2.90 -18.80 19.49
C GLU A 136 3.00 -17.72 18.40
N PHE A 137 2.40 -17.95 17.23
CA PHE A 137 2.47 -17.05 16.08
C PHE A 137 1.08 -16.63 15.59
N PRO A 138 0.31 -15.85 16.37
CA PRO A 138 -1.09 -15.51 16.03
C PRO A 138 -1.22 -14.65 14.76
N ILE A 139 -0.15 -13.97 14.35
CA ILE A 139 -0.12 -13.20 13.09
C ILE A 139 -0.12 -14.11 11.84
N VAL A 140 0.34 -15.36 11.93
CA VAL A 140 0.48 -16.25 10.77
C VAL A 140 -0.86 -16.52 10.07
N PRO A 141 -1.96 -16.90 10.76
CA PRO A 141 -3.23 -17.10 10.09
C PRO A 141 -3.76 -15.82 9.43
N LEU A 142 -3.52 -14.65 10.01
CA LEU A 142 -3.86 -13.36 9.39
C LEU A 142 -3.06 -13.11 8.12
N LEU A 143 -1.75 -13.38 8.12
CA LEU A 143 -0.90 -13.26 6.93
C LEU A 143 -1.34 -14.23 5.84
N VAL A 144 -1.67 -15.47 6.19
CA VAL A 144 -2.17 -16.47 5.24
C VAL A 144 -3.47 -16.00 4.61
N LEU A 145 -4.43 -15.51 5.42
CA LEU A 145 -5.69 -14.97 4.93
C LEU A 145 -5.47 -13.74 4.05
N PHE A 146 -4.60 -12.82 4.46
CA PHE A 146 -4.23 -11.64 3.68
C PHE A 146 -3.64 -12.04 2.32
N PHE A 147 -2.64 -12.93 2.29
CA PHE A 147 -2.04 -13.37 1.04
C PHE A 147 -3.02 -14.15 0.16
N ALA A 148 -3.88 -14.96 0.76
CA ALA A 148 -4.96 -15.64 0.03
C ALA A 148 -5.93 -14.62 -0.60
N ALA A 149 -6.36 -13.61 0.15
CA ALA A 149 -7.20 -12.53 -0.36
C ALA A 149 -6.52 -11.79 -1.52
N MET A 150 -5.25 -11.41 -1.36
CA MET A 150 -4.48 -10.75 -2.43
C MET A 150 -4.30 -11.64 -3.65
N LYS A 151 -4.07 -12.93 -3.47
CA LYS A 151 -3.74 -13.83 -4.58
C LYS A 151 -4.95 -14.34 -5.36
N PHE A 152 -6.03 -14.67 -4.65
CA PHE A 152 -7.18 -15.39 -5.23
C PHE A 152 -8.39 -14.49 -5.50
N THR A 153 -8.35 -13.20 -5.12
CA THR A 153 -9.44 -12.28 -5.40
C THR A 153 -9.08 -11.24 -6.45
N SER A 154 -10.03 -10.36 -6.77
CA SER A 154 -9.79 -9.21 -7.67
C SER A 154 -8.79 -8.20 -7.11
N ILE A 155 -8.56 -8.18 -5.79
CA ILE A 155 -7.65 -7.22 -5.14
C ILE A 155 -6.24 -7.34 -5.73
N GLY A 156 -5.69 -8.54 -5.82
CA GLY A 156 -4.34 -8.74 -6.36
C GLY A 156 -4.23 -8.38 -7.85
N ARG A 157 -5.30 -8.55 -8.63
CA ARG A 157 -5.34 -8.13 -10.04
C ARG A 157 -5.38 -6.59 -10.16
N TYR A 158 -6.20 -5.91 -9.35
CA TYR A 158 -6.23 -4.45 -9.32
C TYR A 158 -4.91 -3.87 -8.79
N HIS A 159 -4.27 -4.52 -7.81
CA HIS A 159 -2.95 -4.13 -7.31
C HIS A 159 -1.87 -4.26 -8.41
N GLY A 160 -1.90 -5.36 -9.17
CA GLY A 160 -1.02 -5.50 -10.34
C GLY A 160 -1.32 -4.46 -11.43
N ALA A 161 -2.58 -4.11 -11.67
CA ALA A 161 -2.99 -3.10 -12.65
C ALA A 161 -2.54 -1.69 -12.24
N GLU A 162 -2.69 -1.34 -10.96
CA GLU A 162 -2.18 -0.11 -10.38
C GLU A 162 -0.68 0.04 -10.63
N HIS A 163 0.12 -0.96 -10.25
CA HIS A 163 1.57 -0.92 -10.46
C HIS A 163 1.96 -0.77 -11.92
N LYS A 164 1.28 -1.47 -12.84
CA LYS A 164 1.53 -1.35 -14.27
C LYS A 164 1.19 0.05 -14.80
N ALA A 165 0.09 0.64 -14.35
CA ALA A 165 -0.28 1.99 -14.74
C ALA A 165 0.69 3.05 -14.20
N VAL A 166 1.08 2.94 -12.92
CA VAL A 166 2.09 3.83 -12.30
C VAL A 166 3.43 3.70 -12.99
N ALA A 167 3.92 2.48 -13.22
CA ALA A 167 5.20 2.24 -13.90
C ALA A 167 5.20 2.75 -15.36
N ALA A 168 4.06 2.65 -16.05
CA ALA A 168 3.92 3.21 -17.40
C ALA A 168 4.02 4.74 -17.36
N TYR A 169 3.37 5.40 -16.41
CA TYR A 169 3.45 6.85 -16.22
C TYR A 169 4.88 7.31 -15.91
N GLU A 170 5.54 6.69 -14.95
CA GLU A 170 6.92 7.01 -14.57
C GLU A 170 7.91 6.87 -15.72
N LYS A 171 7.68 5.90 -16.60
CA LYS A 171 8.57 5.63 -17.73
C LYS A 171 8.30 6.50 -18.95
N HIS A 172 7.05 6.82 -19.23
CA HIS A 172 6.64 7.43 -20.50
C HIS A 172 6.00 8.82 -20.34
N GLY A 173 5.64 9.25 -19.12
CA GLY A 173 4.93 10.51 -18.86
C GLY A 173 3.46 10.49 -19.28
N GLU A 174 3.03 9.43 -19.93
CA GLU A 174 1.65 9.19 -20.37
C GLU A 174 1.26 7.73 -20.13
N VAL A 175 -0.04 7.47 -19.94
CA VAL A 175 -0.53 6.12 -19.70
C VAL A 175 -1.53 5.74 -20.77
N THR A 176 -1.11 4.80 -21.61
CA THR A 176 -1.96 4.10 -22.56
C THR A 176 -2.13 2.65 -22.13
N LEU A 177 -3.17 1.99 -22.63
CA LEU A 177 -3.39 0.57 -22.34
C LEU A 177 -2.18 -0.28 -22.77
N ASP A 178 -1.56 0.06 -23.90
CA ASP A 178 -0.39 -0.65 -24.43
C ASP A 178 0.85 -0.45 -23.56
N ASN A 179 1.11 0.77 -23.10
CA ASN A 179 2.22 1.06 -22.19
C ASN A 179 2.05 0.34 -20.87
N ALA A 180 0.86 0.42 -20.28
CA ALA A 180 0.54 -0.25 -19.03
C ALA A 180 0.61 -1.78 -19.17
N LYS A 181 0.13 -2.36 -20.27
CA LYS A 181 0.24 -3.80 -20.52
C LYS A 181 1.69 -4.30 -20.54
N ARG A 182 2.63 -3.50 -21.08
CA ARG A 182 4.05 -3.85 -21.17
C ARG A 182 4.85 -3.54 -19.90
N ALA A 183 4.31 -2.74 -19.00
CA ALA A 183 4.96 -2.37 -17.75
C ALA A 183 5.00 -3.57 -16.77
N ASP A 184 5.94 -3.53 -15.82
CA ASP A 184 6.03 -4.54 -14.76
C ASP A 184 4.96 -4.27 -13.68
N ARG A 185 4.41 -5.34 -13.12
CA ARG A 185 3.53 -5.29 -11.95
C ARG A 185 4.27 -5.26 -10.62
N ILE A 186 5.60 -5.34 -10.65
CA ILE A 186 6.44 -5.23 -9.46
C ILE A 186 6.97 -3.81 -9.35
N HIS A 187 6.70 -3.18 -8.21
CA HIS A 187 7.06 -1.78 -8.01
C HIS A 187 7.87 -1.58 -6.71
N PRO A 188 9.05 -0.93 -6.75
CA PRO A 188 9.94 -0.83 -5.59
C PRO A 188 9.35 0.00 -4.45
N ARG A 189 8.42 0.92 -4.74
CA ARG A 189 7.77 1.78 -3.74
C ARG A 189 6.45 1.22 -3.19
N CYS A 190 6.16 -0.06 -3.45
CA CYS A 190 4.94 -0.67 -2.96
C CYS A 190 4.88 -0.68 -1.43
N GLY A 191 3.76 -0.20 -0.87
CA GLY A 191 3.54 -0.19 0.58
C GLY A 191 3.53 -1.58 1.21
N THR A 192 3.19 -2.63 0.44
CA THR A 192 3.20 -4.01 0.96
C THR A 192 4.60 -4.54 1.26
N ASN A 193 5.67 -3.83 0.86
CA ASN A 193 7.04 -4.19 1.23
C ASN A 193 7.27 -4.15 2.76
N ILE A 194 6.44 -3.40 3.50
CA ILE A 194 6.46 -3.39 4.97
C ILE A 194 6.14 -4.77 5.58
N LEU A 195 5.43 -5.64 4.84
CA LEU A 195 5.11 -7.00 5.29
C LEU A 195 6.36 -7.82 5.61
N ALA A 196 7.47 -7.58 4.92
CA ALA A 196 8.74 -8.22 5.22
C ALA A 196 9.21 -7.93 6.66
N TYR A 197 9.01 -6.70 7.12
CA TYR A 197 9.37 -6.27 8.48
C TYR A 197 8.38 -6.78 9.51
N ILE A 198 7.09 -6.83 9.16
CA ILE A 198 6.05 -7.45 10.02
C ILE A 198 6.37 -8.93 10.23
N MET A 199 6.69 -9.65 9.16
CA MET A 199 7.04 -11.07 9.25
C MET A 199 8.32 -11.29 10.07
N LEU A 200 9.34 -10.43 9.89
CA LEU A 200 10.58 -10.51 10.68
C LEU A 200 10.32 -10.22 12.16
N ALA A 201 9.50 -9.21 12.47
CA ALA A 201 9.16 -8.86 13.83
C ALA A 201 8.34 -9.96 14.52
N ALA A 202 7.43 -10.61 13.80
CA ALA A 202 6.63 -11.72 14.31
C ALA A 202 7.48 -12.95 14.75
N LEU A 203 8.67 -13.11 14.19
CA LEU A 203 9.60 -14.17 14.64
C LEU A 203 10.17 -13.91 16.05
N LEU A 204 10.05 -12.69 16.56
CA LEU A 204 10.50 -12.30 17.89
C LEU A 204 9.40 -12.44 18.95
N ASP A 205 8.12 -12.59 18.52
CA ASP A 205 6.98 -12.67 19.43
C ASP A 205 7.16 -13.75 20.52
N PRO A 206 7.59 -14.99 20.21
CA PRO A 206 7.75 -16.03 21.22
C PRO A 206 8.91 -15.77 22.20
N LEU A 207 9.80 -14.83 21.88
CA LEU A 207 10.98 -14.54 22.69
C LEU A 207 10.75 -13.43 23.72
N ILE A 208 9.66 -12.66 23.58
CA ILE A 208 9.41 -11.46 24.39
C ILE A 208 7.97 -11.48 24.91
N ASP A 209 7.82 -12.06 26.08
CA ASP A 209 6.52 -12.08 26.79
C ASP A 209 6.35 -10.79 27.61
N ALA A 210 5.97 -9.70 26.92
CA ALA A 210 5.73 -8.42 27.56
C ALA A 210 4.62 -7.64 26.82
N TRP A 211 3.59 -7.22 27.55
CA TRP A 211 2.45 -6.51 26.97
C TRP A 211 2.82 -5.23 26.20
N TRP A 212 3.88 -4.54 26.61
CA TRP A 212 4.38 -3.32 25.96
C TRP A 212 5.13 -3.61 24.65
N TYR A 213 5.54 -4.87 24.42
CA TYR A 213 6.30 -5.26 23.25
C TYR A 213 5.54 -4.99 21.95
N ALA A 214 4.23 -5.21 21.92
CA ALA A 214 3.41 -4.91 20.75
C ALA A 214 3.51 -3.43 20.31
N ILE A 215 3.55 -2.48 21.28
CA ILE A 215 3.71 -1.05 20.99
C ILE A 215 5.10 -0.78 20.41
N VAL A 216 6.14 -1.34 21.04
CA VAL A 216 7.53 -1.18 20.57
C VAL A 216 7.71 -1.83 19.20
N GLN A 217 7.06 -2.96 18.95
CA GLN A 217 7.10 -3.67 17.67
C GLN A 217 6.55 -2.79 16.52
N PHE A 218 5.44 -2.08 16.70
CA PHE A 218 4.95 -1.12 15.70
C PHE A 218 5.98 -0.04 15.37
N ILE A 219 6.66 0.49 16.38
CA ILE A 219 7.71 1.49 16.19
C ILE A 219 8.89 0.86 15.45
N LEU A 220 9.36 -0.31 15.88
CA LEU A 220 10.51 -0.99 15.27
C LEU A 220 10.26 -1.37 13.81
N ILE A 221 9.07 -1.87 13.47
CA ILE A 221 8.70 -2.21 12.09
C ILE A 221 8.78 -0.98 11.19
N SER A 222 8.15 0.12 11.60
CA SER A 222 8.14 1.33 10.78
C SER A 222 9.52 1.99 10.72
N GLU A 223 10.27 2.07 11.83
CA GLU A 223 11.63 2.60 11.80
C GLU A 223 12.58 1.76 10.94
N ALA A 224 12.52 0.43 11.05
CA ALA A 224 13.29 -0.45 10.18
C ALA A 224 12.93 -0.24 8.69
N TRP A 225 11.66 -0.08 8.40
CA TRP A 225 11.21 0.21 7.03
C TRP A 225 11.69 1.59 6.54
N PHE A 226 11.65 2.63 7.37
CA PHE A 226 12.17 3.96 7.02
C PHE A 226 13.69 3.95 6.77
N VAL A 227 14.44 3.19 7.58
CA VAL A 227 15.90 3.14 7.47
C VAL A 227 16.36 2.19 6.36
N PHE A 228 15.78 1.01 6.27
CA PHE A 228 16.27 -0.06 5.40
C PHE A 228 15.37 -0.32 4.19
N GLY A 229 14.17 0.27 4.09
CA GLY A 229 13.20 -0.01 3.03
C GLY A 229 13.72 0.25 1.61
N LYS A 230 14.68 1.17 1.46
CA LYS A 230 15.35 1.46 0.19
C LYS A 230 16.61 0.60 -0.05
N SER A 231 16.98 -0.29 0.86
CA SER A 231 18.13 -1.18 0.68
C SER A 231 17.85 -2.24 -0.39
N ARG A 232 18.92 -2.71 -1.05
CA ARG A 232 18.80 -3.73 -2.11
C ARG A 232 18.15 -5.01 -1.60
N SER A 233 18.47 -5.43 -0.39
CA SER A 233 17.89 -6.62 0.24
C SER A 233 16.40 -6.44 0.54
N SER A 234 15.99 -5.30 1.10
CA SER A 234 14.59 -5.00 1.36
C SER A 234 13.77 -4.97 0.07
N ILE A 235 14.26 -4.30 -0.97
CA ILE A 235 13.61 -4.27 -2.28
C ILE A 235 13.52 -5.68 -2.87
N ALA A 236 14.56 -6.51 -2.76
CA ALA A 236 14.52 -7.87 -3.27
C ALA A 236 13.47 -8.74 -2.57
N VAL A 237 13.37 -8.65 -1.24
CA VAL A 237 12.33 -9.35 -0.46
C VAL A 237 10.95 -8.80 -0.81
N GLY A 238 10.79 -7.47 -0.88
CA GLY A 238 9.54 -6.84 -1.28
C GLY A 238 9.08 -7.27 -2.68
N ASN A 239 9.99 -7.29 -3.65
CA ASN A 239 9.71 -7.76 -5.01
C ASN A 239 9.31 -9.24 -5.04
N PHE A 240 9.94 -10.07 -4.21
CA PHE A 240 9.55 -11.47 -4.05
C PHE A 240 8.11 -11.59 -3.51
N LEU A 241 7.78 -10.86 -2.43
CA LEU A 241 6.44 -10.84 -1.86
C LEU A 241 5.39 -10.33 -2.88
N GLN A 242 5.69 -9.28 -3.61
CA GLN A 242 4.81 -8.78 -4.66
C GLN A 242 4.58 -9.82 -5.75
N ARG A 243 5.64 -10.42 -6.27
CA ARG A 243 5.57 -11.38 -7.37
C ARG A 243 4.72 -12.59 -7.05
N TYR A 244 4.86 -13.13 -5.85
CA TYR A 244 4.27 -14.41 -5.50
C TYR A 244 2.99 -14.30 -4.65
N PHE A 245 2.83 -13.23 -3.87
CA PHE A 245 1.78 -13.14 -2.87
C PHE A 245 0.84 -11.95 -3.00
N THR A 246 1.34 -10.73 -3.26
CA THR A 246 0.51 -9.53 -3.14
C THR A 246 0.03 -8.95 -4.46
N THR A 247 0.59 -9.36 -5.60
CA THR A 247 0.11 -8.95 -6.93
C THR A 247 -0.21 -10.16 -7.80
N THR A 248 -1.20 -10.00 -8.67
CA THR A 248 -1.55 -10.97 -9.71
C THR A 248 -1.54 -10.26 -11.06
N GLU A 249 -1.22 -10.98 -12.14
CA GLU A 249 -1.27 -10.40 -13.48
C GLU A 249 -2.69 -9.92 -13.77
N PRO A 250 -2.90 -8.62 -14.04
CA PRO A 250 -4.23 -8.09 -14.31
C PRO A 250 -4.74 -8.54 -15.67
N GLY A 251 -6.03 -8.74 -15.76
CA GLY A 251 -6.72 -8.85 -17.03
C GLY A 251 -6.88 -7.47 -17.69
N ARG A 252 -7.40 -7.48 -18.91
CA ARG A 252 -7.67 -6.24 -19.65
C ARG A 252 -8.64 -5.32 -18.89
N ALA A 253 -9.66 -5.89 -18.26
CA ALA A 253 -10.69 -5.13 -17.55
C ALA A 253 -10.13 -4.33 -16.36
N GLU A 254 -9.26 -4.94 -15.55
CA GLU A 254 -8.62 -4.28 -14.42
C GLU A 254 -7.61 -3.22 -14.90
N LEU A 255 -6.90 -3.53 -16.00
CA LEU A 255 -5.91 -2.60 -16.56
C LEU A 255 -6.57 -1.35 -17.15
N GLU A 256 -7.73 -1.49 -17.85
CA GLU A 256 -8.50 -0.37 -18.35
C GLU A 256 -8.95 0.56 -17.22
N VAL A 257 -9.42 0.00 -16.08
CA VAL A 257 -9.81 0.79 -14.91
C VAL A 257 -8.62 1.56 -14.34
N ALA A 258 -7.45 0.94 -14.24
CA ALA A 258 -6.25 1.59 -13.72
C ALA A 258 -5.75 2.71 -14.64
N VAL A 259 -5.74 2.48 -15.96
CA VAL A 259 -5.33 3.48 -16.96
C VAL A 259 -6.25 4.69 -16.95
N GLU A 260 -7.56 4.48 -16.93
CA GLU A 260 -8.52 5.59 -16.87
C GLU A 260 -8.44 6.34 -15.54
N SER A 261 -8.23 5.62 -14.43
CA SER A 261 -8.08 6.23 -13.11
C SER A 261 -6.88 7.16 -13.05
N ILE A 262 -5.70 6.70 -13.48
CA ILE A 262 -4.47 7.50 -13.43
C ILE A 262 -4.54 8.70 -14.39
N ASN A 263 -5.09 8.52 -15.59
CA ASN A 263 -5.26 9.61 -16.55
C ASN A 263 -6.24 10.68 -16.02
N THR A 264 -7.28 10.24 -15.33
CA THR A 264 -8.24 11.16 -14.68
C THR A 264 -7.59 11.91 -13.52
N LEU A 265 -6.77 11.24 -12.71
CA LEU A 265 -6.01 11.86 -11.63
C LEU A 265 -5.04 12.92 -12.16
N ILE A 266 -4.25 12.58 -13.19
CA ILE A 266 -3.30 13.51 -13.84
C ILE A 266 -4.04 14.76 -14.36
N ARG A 267 -5.22 14.57 -14.94
CA ARG A 267 -6.06 15.66 -15.44
C ARG A 267 -6.55 16.54 -14.32
N ALA A 268 -7.08 15.94 -13.24
CA ALA A 268 -7.56 16.67 -12.07
C ALA A 268 -6.43 17.50 -11.42
N GLU A 269 -5.23 16.95 -11.30
CA GLU A 269 -4.06 17.65 -10.76
C GLU A 269 -3.62 18.84 -11.64
N ARG A 270 -3.68 18.71 -12.95
CA ARG A 270 -3.29 19.78 -13.90
C ARG A 270 -4.34 20.90 -14.02
N GLU A 271 -5.60 20.55 -13.99
CA GLU A 271 -6.70 21.51 -14.23
C GLU A 271 -7.22 22.14 -12.93
N GLY A 272 -6.90 21.58 -11.78
CA GLY A 272 -7.36 22.08 -10.48
C GLY A 272 -8.88 22.02 -10.29
N LYS A 273 -9.58 21.16 -11.02
CA LYS A 273 -11.05 21.06 -11.04
C LYS A 273 -11.51 19.66 -10.71
N VAL A 274 -12.38 19.57 -9.73
CA VAL A 274 -13.23 18.41 -9.46
C VAL A 274 -14.60 18.74 -10.05
N ASN A 275 -14.86 18.38 -11.29
CA ASN A 275 -16.18 18.46 -11.89
C ASN A 275 -16.69 17.06 -12.12
N GLU A 276 -17.78 16.70 -11.44
CA GLU A 276 -18.70 15.57 -11.61
C GLU A 276 -18.10 14.16 -11.82
N PRO A 277 -18.78 13.10 -11.37
CA PRO A 277 -18.34 11.72 -11.62
C PRO A 277 -18.24 11.49 -13.13
N LEU A 278 -17.01 11.32 -13.62
CA LEU A 278 -16.77 10.97 -15.02
C LEU A 278 -17.22 9.52 -15.23
N VAL A 279 -18.37 9.36 -15.86
CA VAL A 279 -18.77 8.09 -16.45
C VAL A 279 -18.10 8.03 -17.82
N THR A 280 -17.02 7.29 -17.96
CA THR A 280 -16.44 7.05 -19.27
C THR A 280 -17.29 6.02 -20.00
N ALA A 281 -17.74 6.37 -21.21
CA ALA A 281 -18.45 5.43 -22.08
C ALA A 281 -17.58 4.17 -22.36
N PRO A 282 -18.19 3.00 -22.56
CA PRO A 282 -17.43 1.80 -22.91
C PRO A 282 -16.61 2.07 -24.17
N ALA A 283 -15.34 1.68 -24.14
CA ALA A 283 -14.48 1.76 -25.31
C ALA A 283 -15.16 1.01 -26.47
N ARG A 284 -15.61 1.74 -27.47
CA ARG A 284 -16.14 1.14 -28.70
C ARG A 284 -14.97 0.51 -29.45
N PHE A 285 -15.08 -0.76 -29.71
CA PHE A 285 -14.19 -1.53 -30.58
C PHE A 285 -14.64 -1.42 -32.02
#